data_dd610a8b016e19566fb1005b26ecc91b
#
_entry.id   dd610a8b016e19566fb1005b26ecc91b
#
_cell.length_a   1.000
_cell.length_b   1.000
_cell.length_c   1.000
_cell.angle_alpha   90.00
_cell.angle_beta   90.00
_cell.angle_gamma   90.00
#
_symmetry.space_group_name_H-M   'P 1'
#
loop_
_entity.id
_entity.type
_entity.pdbx_description
1 polymer ?
#
loop_
_entity_poly.entity_id
_entity_poly.type
_entity_poly.pdbx_seq_one_letter_code
_entity_poly.pdbx_strand_id
1 'polypeptide(L)'
;LDVIDTSGEYPAYLMTADRFRDFWQNVQSGKTAEQETITVRETGTFTYQLFTDGDGDACVYSMDYPMGGGPEVYYEKQEILEWDLTDKGNFYYRLYPAGDKHYADFFLIRLEASDPELCDLNRKYVMAGGYIGTNMYLTDWNEDNFENLSFNDMWEYLYYDTYGERFQPDGYSYIREQCCYEIPAEEFEKVILPYFDIDLDKFRELAHYSGEGDYYPWRQIETNDYVFLRYYMIEPEVTACQTDEDGTITLTVEMLSTDLKTDCLFAHELTVRPLENGKFQFVGNRVTYQTEYGLPFCQPRLCWKKTT
;
A
#
# COMPACT_ATOMS: atom_id res chain seq x y z
N LEU A 1 20.68 21.94 4.89
CA LEU A 1 20.50 20.87 3.92
C LEU A 1 20.24 19.57 4.65
N ASP A 2 19.11 18.93 4.40
CA ASP A 2 18.73 17.67 5.00
C ASP A 2 18.69 16.57 3.93
N VAL A 3 19.17 15.37 4.28
CA VAL A 3 19.26 14.24 3.35
C VAL A 3 18.08 13.31 3.57
N ILE A 4 17.37 12.99 2.49
CA ILE A 4 16.36 11.95 2.47
C ILE A 4 17.07 10.63 2.12
N ASP A 5 17.10 9.70 3.06
CA ASP A 5 17.66 8.37 2.84
C ASP A 5 16.66 7.50 2.08
N THR A 6 17.06 7.10 0.87
CA THR A 6 16.31 6.18 0.02
C THR A 6 17.09 4.89 -0.26
N SER A 7 18.26 4.72 0.38
CA SER A 7 19.18 3.62 0.09
C SER A 7 18.79 2.30 0.76
N GLY A 8 17.83 2.34 1.67
CA GLY A 8 17.39 1.18 2.43
C GLY A 8 16.20 0.45 1.80
N GLU A 9 15.93 -0.74 2.32
CA GLU A 9 14.73 -1.52 2.00
C GLU A 9 13.47 -0.96 2.69
N TYR A 10 13.60 0.10 3.50
CA TYR A 10 12.55 0.71 4.32
C TYR A 10 12.06 2.03 3.71
N PRO A 11 10.91 2.55 4.14
CA PRO A 11 10.41 3.84 3.68
C PRO A 11 11.43 4.95 3.85
N ALA A 12 11.57 5.79 2.82
CA ALA A 12 12.49 6.92 2.83
C ALA A 12 12.14 7.92 3.94
N TYR A 13 13.14 8.45 4.62
CA TYR A 13 12.99 9.41 5.72
C TYR A 13 14.10 10.45 5.73
N LEU A 14 13.89 11.57 6.42
CA LEU A 14 14.94 12.57 6.66
C LEU A 14 15.94 12.06 7.70
N MET A 15 17.23 12.11 7.37
CA MET A 15 18.29 11.74 8.32
C MET A 15 18.38 12.70 9.50
N THR A 16 17.96 13.95 9.32
CA THR A 16 17.93 14.99 10.37
C THR A 16 16.65 15.80 10.24
N ALA A 17 15.75 15.66 11.20
CA ALA A 17 14.41 16.28 11.13
C ALA A 17 14.33 17.70 11.75
N ASP A 18 15.27 18.09 12.61
CA ASP A 18 15.17 19.31 13.43
C ASP A 18 14.99 20.57 12.58
N ARG A 19 15.79 20.73 11.52
CA ARG A 19 15.71 21.90 10.64
C ARG A 19 14.38 21.97 9.90
N PHE A 20 13.86 20.82 9.51
CA PHE A 20 12.56 20.75 8.84
C PHE A 20 11.43 21.13 9.79
N ARG A 21 11.50 20.73 11.05
CA ARG A 21 10.57 21.17 12.10
C ARG A 21 10.63 22.66 12.36
N ASP A 22 11.85 23.24 12.42
CA ASP A 22 12.05 24.68 12.55
C ASP A 22 11.50 25.45 11.35
N PHE A 23 11.73 24.97 10.14
CA PHE A 23 11.13 25.49 8.92
C PHE A 23 9.61 25.53 9.04
N TRP A 24 8.99 24.39 9.40
CA TRP A 24 7.54 24.29 9.52
C TRP A 24 6.96 25.23 10.59
N GLN A 25 7.61 25.38 11.74
CA GLN A 25 7.21 26.34 12.77
C GLN A 25 7.24 27.79 12.27
N ASN A 26 8.22 28.14 11.46
CA ASN A 26 8.31 29.46 10.85
C ASN A 26 7.18 29.69 9.83
N VAL A 27 6.90 28.69 8.98
CA VAL A 27 5.74 28.73 8.04
C VAL A 27 4.43 28.95 8.81
N GLN A 28 4.18 28.15 9.85
CA GLN A 28 2.97 28.30 10.66
C GLN A 28 2.86 29.66 11.39
N SER A 29 4.01 30.27 11.67
CA SER A 29 4.07 31.60 12.31
C SER A 29 3.95 32.74 11.29
N GLY A 30 3.76 32.47 10.00
CA GLY A 30 3.69 33.44 8.91
C GLY A 30 5.01 34.18 8.65
N LYS A 31 6.16 33.54 8.98
CA LYS A 31 7.48 34.06 8.67
C LYS A 31 7.97 33.45 7.38
N THR A 32 8.71 34.25 6.60
CA THR A 32 9.45 33.71 5.47
C THR A 32 10.39 32.61 5.93
N ALA A 33 10.32 31.46 5.26
CA ALA A 33 11.08 30.26 5.63
C ALA A 33 11.58 29.52 4.40
N GLU A 34 12.72 28.86 4.54
CA GLU A 34 13.34 28.05 3.49
C GLU A 34 13.85 26.74 4.08
N GLN A 35 13.68 25.66 3.32
CA GLN A 35 14.19 24.33 3.69
C GLN A 35 14.76 23.61 2.47
N GLU A 36 15.98 23.14 2.60
CA GLU A 36 16.67 22.38 1.56
C GLU A 36 16.68 20.89 1.89
N THR A 37 16.35 20.05 0.91
CA THR A 37 16.48 18.58 1.00
C THR A 37 17.25 18.01 -0.18
N ILE A 38 17.93 16.90 0.03
CA ILE A 38 18.54 16.08 -1.03
C ILE A 38 18.04 14.66 -0.92
N THR A 39 17.56 14.13 -2.03
CA THR A 39 17.23 12.70 -2.21
C THR A 39 18.25 12.05 -3.11
N VAL A 40 18.95 11.02 -2.64
CA VAL A 40 19.88 10.23 -3.45
C VAL A 40 19.10 9.08 -4.08
N ARG A 41 19.15 8.96 -5.41
CA ARG A 41 18.44 7.93 -6.17
C ARG A 41 19.36 6.81 -6.60
N GLU A 42 18.89 5.56 -6.59
CA GLU A 42 19.61 4.39 -7.09
C GLU A 42 20.06 4.51 -8.56
N THR A 43 19.35 5.35 -9.33
CA THR A 43 19.68 5.64 -10.74
C THR A 43 21.02 6.35 -10.95
N GLY A 44 21.74 6.72 -9.87
CA GLY A 44 22.98 7.49 -9.94
C GLY A 44 22.74 8.99 -10.15
N THR A 45 21.58 9.48 -9.74
CA THR A 45 21.24 10.89 -9.67
C THR A 45 20.88 11.27 -8.23
N PHE A 46 20.95 12.57 -7.91
CA PHE A 46 20.33 13.10 -6.72
C PHE A 46 19.37 14.23 -7.08
N THR A 47 18.25 14.30 -6.36
CA THR A 47 17.30 15.39 -6.47
C THR A 47 17.51 16.36 -5.32
N TYR A 48 17.85 17.60 -5.65
CA TYR A 48 17.85 18.71 -4.69
C TYR A 48 16.49 19.38 -4.73
N GLN A 49 15.91 19.67 -3.57
CA GLN A 49 14.67 20.40 -3.44
C GLN A 49 14.85 21.56 -2.45
N LEU A 50 14.37 22.73 -2.85
CA LEU A 50 14.28 23.91 -2.00
C LEU A 50 12.80 24.28 -1.83
N PHE A 51 12.29 24.08 -0.62
CA PHE A 51 10.96 24.55 -0.20
C PHE A 51 11.08 25.99 0.28
N THR A 52 10.19 26.86 -0.19
CA THR A 52 10.16 28.27 0.25
C THR A 52 8.74 28.68 0.58
N ASP A 53 8.60 29.48 1.64
CA ASP A 53 7.38 30.21 1.97
C ASP A 53 7.73 31.68 2.15
N GLY A 54 7.36 32.53 1.19
CA GLY A 54 7.65 33.93 1.20
C GLY A 54 6.59 34.74 0.48
N ASP A 55 6.17 35.85 1.08
CA ASP A 55 5.15 36.78 0.53
C ASP A 55 3.81 36.12 0.16
N GLY A 56 3.49 34.96 0.79
CA GLY A 56 2.24 34.19 0.58
C GLY A 56 2.31 33.19 -0.58
N ASP A 57 3.48 33.01 -1.20
CA ASP A 57 3.68 32.05 -2.30
C ASP A 57 4.57 30.89 -1.81
N ALA A 58 3.95 29.75 -1.46
CA ALA A 58 4.67 28.52 -1.15
C ALA A 58 5.09 27.82 -2.45
N CYS A 59 6.38 27.54 -2.58
CA CYS A 59 6.95 26.91 -3.78
C CYS A 59 7.96 25.84 -3.42
N VAL A 60 8.14 24.86 -4.32
CA VAL A 60 9.30 23.97 -4.33
C VAL A 60 10.06 24.14 -5.64
N TYR A 61 11.38 24.26 -5.52
CA TYR A 61 12.31 24.19 -6.64
C TYR A 61 12.96 22.83 -6.64
N SER A 62 12.82 22.06 -7.71
CA SER A 62 13.40 20.73 -7.84
C SER A 62 14.46 20.71 -8.93
N MET A 63 15.62 20.13 -8.63
CA MET A 63 16.77 20.04 -9.53
C MET A 63 17.39 18.66 -9.44
N ASP A 64 17.53 17.99 -10.59
CA ASP A 64 18.20 16.69 -10.68
C ASP A 64 19.62 16.85 -11.20
N TYR A 65 20.56 16.22 -10.49
CA TYR A 65 21.99 16.22 -10.82
C TYR A 65 22.53 14.81 -10.93
N PRO A 66 23.44 14.53 -11.93
CA PRO A 66 24.13 13.25 -12.00
C PRO A 66 25.18 13.14 -10.87
N MET A 67 25.30 11.98 -10.20
CA MET A 67 26.27 11.77 -9.12
C MET A 67 27.73 11.89 -9.56
N GLY A 68 28.03 11.70 -10.84
CA GLY A 68 29.36 11.86 -11.40
C GLY A 68 29.80 13.31 -11.66
N GLY A 69 28.96 14.28 -11.29
CA GLY A 69 29.15 15.68 -11.61
C GLY A 69 28.69 16.04 -13.02
N GLY A 70 28.43 17.29 -13.27
CA GLY A 70 27.89 17.80 -14.54
C GLY A 70 26.81 18.85 -14.32
N PRO A 71 26.25 19.42 -15.38
CA PRO A 71 25.13 20.34 -15.27
C PRO A 71 23.88 19.58 -14.78
N GLU A 72 22.95 20.34 -14.20
CA GLU A 72 21.62 19.83 -13.90
C GLU A 72 20.96 19.25 -15.16
N VAL A 73 20.30 18.10 -15.00
CA VAL A 73 19.54 17.45 -16.08
C VAL A 73 18.09 17.86 -16.09
N TYR A 74 17.62 18.42 -14.98
CA TYR A 74 16.24 18.85 -14.80
C TYR A 74 16.18 20.01 -13.80
N TYR A 75 15.36 21.01 -14.10
CA TYR A 75 15.03 22.12 -13.20
C TYR A 75 13.57 22.48 -13.32
N GLU A 76 12.89 22.57 -12.21
CA GLU A 76 11.49 22.97 -12.17
C GLU A 76 11.18 23.79 -10.92
N LYS A 77 10.32 24.81 -11.09
CA LYS A 77 9.65 25.51 -10.01
C LYS A 77 8.17 25.17 -10.03
N GLN A 78 7.65 24.65 -8.92
CA GLN A 78 6.25 24.31 -8.78
C GLN A 78 5.64 25.03 -7.58
N GLU A 79 4.38 25.47 -7.75
CA GLU A 79 3.59 26.05 -6.67
C GLU A 79 3.08 24.94 -5.77
N ILE A 80 3.24 25.12 -4.45
CA ILE A 80 2.68 24.22 -3.45
C ILE A 80 1.23 24.67 -3.19
N LEU A 81 0.28 23.80 -3.54
CA LEU A 81 -1.14 24.05 -3.36
C LEU A 81 -1.59 23.89 -1.92
N GLU A 82 -1.06 22.87 -1.31
CA GLU A 82 -1.34 22.49 0.07
C GLU A 82 -0.13 21.77 0.65
N TRP A 83 0.13 21.97 1.91
CA TRP A 83 1.09 21.23 2.71
C TRP A 83 0.65 21.12 4.15
N ASP A 84 1.12 20.09 4.84
CA ASP A 84 0.88 19.87 6.24
C ASP A 84 1.95 18.97 6.85
N LEU A 85 2.23 19.15 8.14
CA LEU A 85 3.10 18.28 8.91
C LEU A 85 2.29 17.71 10.08
N THR A 86 2.12 16.41 10.09
CA THR A 86 1.36 15.72 11.13
C THR A 86 2.15 15.52 12.41
N ASP A 87 1.46 15.16 13.49
CA ASP A 87 2.09 14.84 14.78
C ASP A 87 3.01 13.61 14.71
N LYS A 88 2.78 12.69 13.75
CA LYS A 88 3.66 11.55 13.47
C LYS A 88 4.92 11.90 12.69
N GLY A 89 5.09 13.16 12.27
CA GLY A 89 6.25 13.60 11.51
C GLY A 89 6.16 13.31 10.02
N ASN A 90 4.97 13.15 9.48
CA ASN A 90 4.74 13.01 8.05
C ASN A 90 4.43 14.37 7.44
N PHE A 91 5.30 14.84 6.54
CA PHE A 91 5.11 16.08 5.80
C PHE A 91 4.47 15.76 4.45
N TYR A 92 3.21 16.14 4.30
CA TYR A 92 2.43 15.99 3.09
C TYR A 92 2.41 17.29 2.30
N TYR A 93 2.61 17.20 0.98
CA TYR A 93 2.45 18.36 0.10
C TYR A 93 1.90 17.96 -1.26
N ARG A 94 1.24 18.94 -1.91
CA ARG A 94 0.58 18.76 -3.18
C ARG A 94 1.02 19.81 -4.17
N LEU A 95 1.36 19.38 -5.39
CA LEU A 95 1.84 20.21 -6.46
C LEU A 95 0.96 20.08 -7.71
N TYR A 96 0.90 21.12 -8.54
CA TYR A 96 0.48 20.94 -9.92
C TYR A 96 1.67 20.46 -10.76
N PRO A 97 1.50 19.41 -11.61
CA PRO A 97 2.48 19.07 -12.62
C PRO A 97 2.73 20.26 -13.55
N ALA A 98 3.95 20.38 -14.04
CA ALA A 98 4.31 21.47 -14.96
C ALA A 98 3.40 21.48 -16.20
N GLY A 99 2.70 22.59 -16.38
CA GLY A 99 1.83 22.81 -17.53
C GLY A 99 0.44 22.16 -17.48
N ASP A 100 0.13 21.38 -16.45
CA ASP A 100 -1.20 20.80 -16.26
C ASP A 100 -1.78 21.14 -14.88
N LYS A 101 -2.83 21.97 -14.87
CA LYS A 101 -3.56 22.33 -13.64
C LYS A 101 -4.79 21.47 -13.36
N HIS A 102 -5.00 20.40 -14.14
CA HIS A 102 -6.15 19.51 -13.96
C HIS A 102 -5.86 18.33 -13.01
N TYR A 103 -4.58 17.97 -12.88
CA TYR A 103 -4.14 16.90 -11.99
C TYR A 103 -3.16 17.47 -10.99
N ALA A 104 -3.18 16.95 -9.77
CA ALA A 104 -2.23 17.30 -8.74
C ALA A 104 -1.42 16.07 -8.36
N ASP A 105 -0.12 16.23 -8.19
CA ASP A 105 0.74 15.22 -7.64
C ASP A 105 0.83 15.38 -6.12
N PHE A 106 0.80 14.26 -5.40
CA PHE A 106 0.84 14.20 -3.96
C PHE A 106 2.15 13.57 -3.51
N PHE A 107 2.74 14.14 -2.47
CA PHE A 107 4.05 13.73 -1.98
C PHE A 107 4.04 13.59 -0.47
N LEU A 108 4.90 12.72 0.02
CA LEU A 108 5.16 12.48 1.43
C LEU A 108 6.66 12.52 1.69
N ILE A 109 7.09 13.27 2.71
CA ILE A 109 8.42 13.18 3.31
C ILE A 109 8.23 12.76 4.77
N ARG A 110 8.81 11.62 5.16
CA ARG A 110 8.85 11.20 6.56
C ARG A 110 10.03 11.88 7.26
N LEU A 111 9.75 12.52 8.38
CA LEU A 111 10.77 13.18 9.18
C LEU A 111 11.55 12.19 10.09
N GLU A 112 10.98 11.03 10.32
CA GLU A 112 11.55 10.01 11.19
C GLU A 112 11.61 8.66 10.48
N ALA A 113 12.59 7.84 10.84
CA ALA A 113 12.69 6.48 10.35
C ALA A 113 11.56 5.62 10.94
N SER A 114 10.98 4.78 10.10
CA SER A 114 10.09 3.71 10.57
C SER A 114 10.89 2.66 11.35
N ASP A 115 10.25 1.98 12.29
CA ASP A 115 10.86 0.88 13.03
C ASP A 115 11.18 -0.29 12.06
N PRO A 116 12.44 -0.72 11.93
CA PRO A 116 12.84 -1.78 11.01
C PRO A 116 12.12 -3.11 11.28
N GLU A 117 11.89 -3.48 12.53
CA GLU A 117 11.21 -4.74 12.89
C GLU A 117 9.74 -4.70 12.44
N LEU A 118 9.06 -3.57 12.62
CA LEU A 118 7.69 -3.38 12.16
C LEU A 118 7.60 -3.34 10.63
N CYS A 119 8.59 -2.74 9.96
CA CYS A 119 8.68 -2.75 8.49
C CYS A 119 8.87 -4.17 7.93
N ASP A 120 9.68 -5.01 8.59
CA ASP A 120 9.87 -6.41 8.19
C ASP A 120 8.59 -7.22 8.37
N LEU A 121 7.84 -7.00 9.46
CA LEU A 121 6.54 -7.62 9.68
C LEU A 121 5.51 -7.17 8.62
N ASN A 122 5.49 -5.88 8.29
CA ASN A 122 4.65 -5.34 7.22
C ASN A 122 4.93 -6.03 5.88
N ARG A 123 6.22 -6.08 5.49
CA ARG A 123 6.65 -6.71 4.23
C ARG A 123 6.28 -8.19 4.20
N LYS A 124 6.52 -8.90 5.29
CA LYS A 124 6.31 -10.35 5.36
C LYS A 124 4.85 -10.76 5.37
N TYR A 125 4.02 -10.07 6.14
CA TYR A 125 2.66 -10.54 6.43
C TYR A 125 1.57 -9.69 5.77
N VAL A 126 1.73 -8.36 5.79
CA VAL A 126 0.69 -7.47 5.28
C VAL A 126 0.74 -7.37 3.76
N MET A 127 1.95 -7.22 3.20
CA MET A 127 2.09 -7.09 1.74
C MET A 127 1.76 -8.37 0.97
N ALA A 128 1.75 -9.54 1.63
CA ALA A 128 1.37 -10.80 1.01
C ALA A 128 -0.10 -10.86 0.57
N GLY A 129 -1.02 -10.18 1.28
CA GLY A 129 -2.45 -10.23 0.99
C GLY A 129 -2.98 -9.12 0.08
N GLY A 130 -2.29 -7.99 -0.01
CA GLY A 130 -2.67 -6.83 -0.82
C GLY A 130 -3.95 -6.10 -0.38
N TYR A 131 -4.19 -4.92 -0.95
CA TYR A 131 -5.36 -4.08 -0.65
C TYR A 131 -6.19 -3.74 -1.89
N ILE A 132 -5.69 -4.02 -3.09
CA ILE A 132 -6.33 -3.65 -4.35
C ILE A 132 -7.14 -4.83 -4.89
N GLY A 133 -8.43 -4.62 -5.14
CA GLY A 133 -9.29 -5.65 -5.73
C GLY A 133 -9.47 -6.91 -4.86
N THR A 134 -9.17 -6.81 -3.57
CA THR A 134 -9.41 -7.86 -2.56
C THR A 134 -10.02 -7.24 -1.30
N ASN A 135 -10.85 -8.00 -0.60
CA ASN A 135 -11.47 -7.55 0.63
C ASN A 135 -10.80 -8.07 1.90
N MET A 136 -9.66 -8.72 1.77
CA MET A 136 -9.00 -9.45 2.85
C MET A 136 -8.79 -8.59 4.12
N TYR A 137 -8.36 -7.34 3.96
CA TYR A 137 -8.09 -6.41 5.05
C TYR A 137 -9.21 -5.39 5.28
N LEU A 138 -10.25 -5.43 4.46
CA LEU A 138 -11.36 -4.47 4.47
C LEU A 138 -12.63 -5.04 5.13
N THR A 139 -12.59 -6.27 5.63
CA THR A 139 -13.70 -6.92 6.30
C THR A 139 -13.23 -7.74 7.51
N ASP A 140 -14.13 -7.92 8.47
CA ASP A 140 -13.87 -8.79 9.63
C ASP A 140 -14.06 -10.25 9.25
N TRP A 141 -13.09 -11.09 9.59
CA TRP A 141 -13.10 -12.53 9.41
C TRP A 141 -12.12 -13.21 10.36
N ASN A 142 -12.30 -14.51 10.60
CA ASN A 142 -11.37 -15.35 11.34
C ASN A 142 -11.51 -16.84 10.91
N GLU A 143 -10.70 -17.73 11.49
CA GLU A 143 -10.69 -19.16 11.18
C GLU A 143 -12.05 -19.86 11.43
N ASP A 144 -12.90 -19.32 12.31
CA ASP A 144 -14.26 -19.84 12.54
C ASP A 144 -15.27 -19.32 11.50
N ASN A 145 -14.96 -18.22 10.79
CA ASN A 145 -15.85 -17.58 9.85
C ASN A 145 -15.12 -16.89 8.70
N PHE A 146 -15.06 -17.57 7.56
CA PHE A 146 -14.50 -17.07 6.30
C PHE A 146 -15.56 -16.57 5.31
N GLU A 147 -16.85 -16.50 5.67
CA GLU A 147 -17.94 -16.23 4.73
C GLU A 147 -17.86 -14.87 4.04
N ASN A 148 -17.19 -13.91 4.67
CA ASN A 148 -17.00 -12.58 4.10
C ASN A 148 -15.78 -12.48 3.17
N LEU A 149 -14.93 -13.52 3.06
CA LEU A 149 -13.73 -13.48 2.24
C LEU A 149 -14.01 -13.85 0.78
N SER A 150 -13.41 -13.10 -0.12
CA SER A 150 -13.38 -13.40 -1.55
C SER A 150 -12.05 -14.08 -1.91
N PHE A 151 -11.93 -15.40 -1.68
CA PHE A 151 -10.69 -16.14 -1.92
C PHE A 151 -10.15 -16.01 -3.34
N ASN A 152 -11.03 -15.97 -4.35
CA ASN A 152 -10.65 -15.81 -5.75
C ASN A 152 -9.93 -14.47 -6.01
N ASP A 153 -10.23 -13.44 -5.20
CA ASP A 153 -9.64 -12.11 -5.34
C ASP A 153 -8.25 -11.99 -4.70
N MET A 154 -7.80 -13.01 -3.95
CA MET A 154 -6.46 -13.05 -3.35
C MET A 154 -5.44 -13.76 -4.23
N TRP A 155 -5.87 -14.42 -5.30
CA TRP A 155 -5.06 -15.31 -6.13
C TRP A 155 -3.72 -14.70 -6.55
N GLU A 156 -3.72 -13.54 -7.20
CA GLU A 156 -2.50 -12.95 -7.73
C GLU A 156 -1.51 -12.50 -6.66
N TYR A 157 -2.00 -12.11 -5.48
CA TYR A 157 -1.15 -11.72 -4.35
C TYR A 157 -0.45 -12.92 -3.76
N LEU A 158 -1.20 -13.98 -3.43
CA LEU A 158 -0.66 -15.19 -2.84
C LEU A 158 0.15 -16.01 -3.85
N TYR A 159 -0.16 -15.92 -5.14
CA TYR A 159 0.68 -16.44 -6.21
C TYR A 159 2.05 -15.74 -6.23
N TYR A 160 2.05 -14.41 -6.15
CA TYR A 160 3.29 -13.63 -6.09
C TYR A 160 4.12 -13.96 -4.84
N ASP A 161 3.48 -14.04 -3.67
CA ASP A 161 4.16 -14.41 -2.42
C ASP A 161 4.75 -15.83 -2.48
N THR A 162 4.05 -16.76 -3.16
CA THR A 162 4.48 -18.15 -3.29
C THR A 162 5.65 -18.34 -4.25
N TYR A 163 5.63 -17.64 -5.41
CA TYR A 163 6.55 -17.90 -6.52
C TYR A 163 7.53 -16.74 -6.81
N GLY A 164 7.34 -15.56 -6.23
CA GLY A 164 8.16 -14.36 -6.47
C GLY A 164 7.94 -13.72 -7.84
N GLU A 165 6.93 -14.15 -8.59
CA GLU A 165 6.60 -13.64 -9.93
C GLU A 165 5.11 -13.35 -10.08
N ARG A 166 4.77 -12.40 -10.94
CA ARG A 166 3.37 -12.04 -11.19
C ARG A 166 2.68 -13.13 -12.01
N PHE A 167 1.48 -13.52 -11.58
CA PHE A 167 0.64 -14.42 -12.35
C PHE A 167 0.34 -13.84 -13.75
N GLN A 168 0.53 -14.68 -14.78
CA GLN A 168 0.19 -14.35 -16.17
C GLN A 168 -0.87 -15.34 -16.65
N PRO A 169 -2.04 -14.90 -17.09
CA PRO A 169 -3.12 -15.80 -17.50
C PRO A 169 -2.95 -16.40 -18.91
N ASP A 170 -1.80 -16.19 -19.54
CA ASP A 170 -1.52 -16.70 -20.88
C ASP A 170 -1.56 -18.24 -20.89
N GLY A 171 -2.45 -18.79 -21.74
CA GLY A 171 -2.63 -20.25 -21.85
C GLY A 171 -3.76 -20.82 -21.00
N TYR A 172 -4.39 -20.05 -20.13
CA TYR A 172 -5.57 -20.47 -19.39
C TYR A 172 -6.86 -20.24 -20.20
N SER A 173 -7.86 -21.09 -20.00
CA SER A 173 -9.17 -20.94 -20.61
C SER A 173 -9.87 -19.67 -20.09
N TYR A 174 -10.52 -18.91 -20.99
CA TYR A 174 -11.26 -17.70 -20.62
C TYR A 174 -12.75 -17.84 -20.86
N ILE A 175 -13.55 -17.68 -19.83
CA ILE A 175 -15.03 -17.73 -19.90
C ILE A 175 -15.55 -16.32 -20.18
N ARG A 176 -15.92 -16.04 -21.43
CA ARG A 176 -16.38 -14.70 -21.87
C ARG A 176 -17.61 -14.20 -21.14
N GLU A 177 -18.57 -15.08 -20.87
CA GLU A 177 -19.85 -14.75 -20.22
C GLU A 177 -19.67 -14.28 -18.78
N GLN A 178 -18.59 -14.72 -18.12
CA GLN A 178 -18.26 -14.41 -16.73
C GLN A 178 -17.07 -13.46 -16.60
N CYS A 179 -16.39 -13.16 -17.71
CA CYS A 179 -15.17 -12.34 -17.73
C CYS A 179 -14.08 -12.86 -16.76
N CYS A 180 -13.88 -14.18 -16.70
CA CYS A 180 -12.92 -14.82 -15.82
C CYS A 180 -12.10 -15.91 -16.51
N TYR A 181 -10.98 -16.26 -15.93
CA TYR A 181 -10.14 -17.39 -16.33
C TYR A 181 -10.46 -18.62 -15.48
N GLU A 182 -10.25 -19.79 -16.05
CA GLU A 182 -10.35 -21.09 -15.38
C GLU A 182 -8.96 -21.47 -14.84
N ILE A 183 -8.77 -21.36 -13.54
CA ILE A 183 -7.53 -21.81 -12.89
C ILE A 183 -7.72 -23.25 -12.44
N PRO A 184 -6.87 -24.22 -12.88
CA PRO A 184 -6.97 -25.62 -12.45
C PRO A 184 -7.02 -25.76 -10.93
N ALA A 185 -7.90 -26.64 -10.44
CA ALA A 185 -8.13 -26.76 -9.00
C ALA A 185 -6.86 -27.11 -8.21
N GLU A 186 -6.04 -28.03 -8.71
CA GLU A 186 -4.77 -28.40 -8.08
C GLU A 186 -3.84 -27.20 -7.91
N GLU A 187 -3.79 -26.32 -8.92
CA GLU A 187 -2.93 -25.13 -8.89
C GLU A 187 -3.46 -24.08 -7.91
N PHE A 188 -4.76 -23.80 -7.97
CA PHE A 188 -5.41 -22.82 -7.10
C PHE A 188 -5.33 -23.23 -5.63
N GLU A 189 -5.67 -24.49 -5.32
CA GLU A 189 -5.61 -25.04 -3.97
C GLU A 189 -4.16 -25.03 -3.42
N LYS A 190 -3.17 -25.35 -4.26
CA LYS A 190 -1.75 -25.34 -3.88
C LYS A 190 -1.25 -23.95 -3.50
N VAL A 191 -1.80 -22.89 -4.07
CA VAL A 191 -1.41 -21.50 -3.78
C VAL A 191 -2.15 -20.97 -2.56
N ILE A 192 -3.48 -21.18 -2.47
CA ILE A 192 -4.30 -20.52 -1.45
C ILE A 192 -4.32 -21.29 -0.11
N LEU A 193 -4.53 -22.60 -0.15
CA LEU A 193 -4.71 -23.40 1.08
C LEU A 193 -3.54 -23.34 2.07
N PRO A 194 -2.26 -23.22 1.67
CA PRO A 194 -1.18 -23.08 2.64
C PRO A 194 -1.32 -21.86 3.58
N TYR A 195 -2.05 -20.81 3.16
CA TYR A 195 -2.22 -19.58 3.92
C TYR A 195 -3.43 -19.57 4.86
N PHE A 196 -4.31 -20.59 4.80
CA PHE A 196 -5.54 -20.64 5.60
C PHE A 196 -5.76 -22.02 6.18
N ASP A 197 -6.12 -22.10 7.46
CA ASP A 197 -6.57 -23.34 8.09
C ASP A 197 -8.08 -23.50 7.86
N ILE A 198 -8.44 -24.01 6.70
CA ILE A 198 -9.84 -24.17 6.25
C ILE A 198 -10.08 -25.57 5.68
N ASP A 199 -11.25 -26.14 6.01
CA ASP A 199 -11.69 -27.38 5.40
C ASP A 199 -11.85 -27.25 3.87
N LEU A 200 -11.40 -28.27 3.12
CA LEU A 200 -11.39 -28.23 1.66
C LEU A 200 -12.79 -28.08 1.06
N ASP A 201 -13.80 -28.76 1.62
CA ASP A 201 -15.17 -28.68 1.07
C ASP A 201 -15.74 -27.26 1.32
N LYS A 202 -15.46 -26.67 2.51
CA LYS A 202 -15.84 -25.30 2.81
C LYS A 202 -15.11 -24.29 1.94
N PHE A 203 -13.82 -24.50 1.70
CA PHE A 203 -13.04 -23.66 0.78
C PHE A 203 -13.60 -23.70 -0.64
N ARG A 204 -13.91 -24.90 -1.16
CA ARG A 204 -14.50 -25.10 -2.48
C ARG A 204 -15.84 -24.40 -2.64
N GLU A 205 -16.67 -24.42 -1.59
CA GLU A 205 -17.93 -23.65 -1.57
C GLU A 205 -17.69 -22.15 -1.69
N LEU A 206 -16.79 -21.59 -0.84
CA LEU A 206 -16.54 -20.15 -0.77
C LEU A 206 -15.75 -19.61 -1.99
N ALA A 207 -14.84 -20.39 -2.55
CA ALA A 207 -14.05 -20.04 -3.71
C ALA A 207 -14.74 -20.42 -5.05
N HIS A 208 -16.02 -20.82 -5.01
CA HIS A 208 -16.81 -21.12 -6.21
C HIS A 208 -16.21 -22.20 -7.12
N TYR A 209 -15.72 -23.29 -6.54
CA TYR A 209 -15.20 -24.42 -7.29
C TYR A 209 -16.19 -24.99 -8.30
N SER A 210 -15.73 -25.24 -9.53
CA SER A 210 -16.49 -25.89 -10.60
C SER A 210 -16.12 -27.36 -10.71
N GLY A 211 -16.97 -28.24 -10.16
CA GLY A 211 -16.73 -29.69 -10.21
C GLY A 211 -16.78 -30.33 -11.59
N GLU A 212 -17.52 -29.74 -12.56
CA GLU A 212 -17.59 -30.26 -13.93
C GLU A 212 -16.29 -30.03 -14.70
N GLY A 213 -15.60 -28.92 -14.46
CA GLY A 213 -14.39 -28.51 -15.15
C GLY A 213 -13.12 -28.63 -14.33
N ASP A 214 -13.23 -28.97 -13.04
CA ASP A 214 -12.11 -29.06 -12.09
C ASP A 214 -11.26 -27.79 -12.03
N TYR A 215 -11.92 -26.64 -11.87
CA TYR A 215 -11.28 -25.33 -11.84
C TYR A 215 -11.93 -24.38 -10.83
N TYR A 216 -11.19 -23.28 -10.52
CA TYR A 216 -11.69 -22.09 -9.85
C TYR A 216 -11.74 -20.92 -10.81
N PRO A 217 -12.84 -20.14 -10.84
CA PRO A 217 -12.87 -18.92 -11.64
C PRO A 217 -12.01 -17.82 -11.01
N TRP A 218 -11.24 -17.14 -11.83
CA TRP A 218 -10.46 -15.98 -11.41
C TRP A 218 -10.58 -14.84 -12.42
N ARG A 219 -10.81 -13.64 -11.94
CA ARG A 219 -10.84 -12.42 -12.74
C ARG A 219 -9.65 -11.55 -12.43
N GLN A 220 -8.93 -11.15 -13.46
CA GLN A 220 -7.81 -10.24 -13.34
C GLN A 220 -8.25 -8.88 -12.79
N ILE A 221 -7.40 -8.22 -11.99
CA ILE A 221 -7.60 -6.82 -11.59
C ILE A 221 -7.57 -5.96 -12.84
N GLU A 222 -8.66 -5.24 -13.10
CA GLU A 222 -8.80 -4.34 -14.24
C GLU A 222 -8.51 -2.89 -13.83
N THR A 223 -8.32 -2.01 -14.81
CA THR A 223 -8.11 -0.57 -14.58
C THR A 223 -9.23 0.05 -13.74
N ASN A 224 -10.46 -0.44 -13.86
CA ASN A 224 -11.61 0.04 -13.10
C ASN A 224 -11.52 -0.34 -11.61
N ASP A 225 -10.85 -1.43 -11.26
CA ASP A 225 -10.65 -1.84 -9.87
C ASP A 225 -9.68 -0.89 -9.15
N TYR A 226 -8.80 -0.22 -9.91
CA TYR A 226 -7.91 0.84 -9.41
C TYR A 226 -8.59 2.22 -9.30
N VAL A 227 -9.74 2.44 -9.93
CA VAL A 227 -10.39 3.76 -9.95
C VAL A 227 -10.76 4.21 -8.53
N PHE A 228 -11.16 3.30 -7.68
CA PHE A 228 -11.51 3.59 -6.29
C PHE A 228 -10.29 3.89 -5.40
N LEU A 229 -9.13 3.32 -5.74
CA LEU A 229 -7.86 3.61 -5.07
C LEU A 229 -7.14 4.83 -5.64
N ARG A 230 -7.54 5.32 -6.80
CA ARG A 230 -7.00 6.54 -7.41
C ARG A 230 -7.23 7.80 -6.57
N TYR A 231 -8.23 7.74 -5.67
CA TYR A 231 -8.53 8.81 -4.73
C TYR A 231 -7.84 8.64 -3.37
N TYR A 232 -7.16 7.49 -3.16
CA TYR A 232 -6.51 7.16 -1.90
C TYR A 232 -5.16 6.52 -2.20
N MET A 233 -4.13 7.35 -2.35
CA MET A 233 -2.74 6.85 -2.39
C MET A 233 -2.41 6.33 -1.00
N ILE A 234 -2.72 5.04 -0.77
CA ILE A 234 -2.62 4.40 0.53
C ILE A 234 -1.36 3.55 0.66
N GLU A 235 -0.74 3.62 1.83
CA GLU A 235 0.39 2.78 2.21
C GLU A 235 0.11 2.14 3.57
N PRO A 236 0.23 0.80 3.72
CA PRO A 236 0.07 0.14 5.01
C PRO A 236 1.33 0.31 5.85
N GLU A 237 1.14 0.64 7.12
CA GLU A 237 2.20 0.67 8.12
C GLU A 237 1.81 -0.18 9.32
N VAL A 238 2.65 -1.15 9.69
CA VAL A 238 2.52 -1.85 10.96
C VAL A 238 3.01 -0.90 12.06
N THR A 239 2.14 -0.54 12.99
CA THR A 239 2.43 0.40 14.07
C THR A 239 2.59 -0.26 15.43
N ALA A 240 2.12 -1.50 15.57
CA ALA A 240 2.32 -2.32 16.76
C ALA A 240 2.26 -3.82 16.43
N CYS A 241 2.89 -4.61 17.27
CA CYS A 241 2.92 -6.06 17.19
C CYS A 241 2.74 -6.67 18.59
N GLN A 242 1.87 -7.65 18.70
CA GLN A 242 1.69 -8.46 19.91
C GLN A 242 1.81 -9.94 19.55
N THR A 243 2.60 -10.68 20.33
CA THR A 243 2.67 -12.14 20.21
C THR A 243 1.92 -12.77 21.38
N ASP A 244 0.98 -13.65 21.08
CA ASP A 244 0.18 -14.36 22.05
C ASP A 244 0.90 -15.63 22.56
N GLU A 245 0.37 -16.25 23.64
CA GLU A 245 0.96 -17.43 24.29
C GLU A 245 1.07 -18.65 23.35
N ASP A 246 0.19 -18.76 22.37
CA ASP A 246 0.16 -19.83 21.37
C ASP A 246 1.12 -19.58 20.18
N GLY A 247 1.80 -18.44 20.19
CA GLY A 247 2.72 -18.02 19.13
C GLY A 247 2.09 -17.32 17.94
N THR A 248 0.77 -17.05 17.96
CA THR A 248 0.15 -16.18 16.98
C THR A 248 0.62 -14.73 17.17
N ILE A 249 0.64 -13.97 16.09
CA ILE A 249 1.08 -12.57 16.06
C ILE A 249 -0.08 -11.72 15.58
N THR A 250 -0.48 -10.76 16.39
CA THR A 250 -1.45 -9.73 16.02
C THR A 250 -0.72 -8.42 15.68
N LEU A 251 -0.89 -7.95 14.45
CA LEU A 251 -0.32 -6.72 13.92
C LEU A 251 -1.39 -5.64 13.89
N THR A 252 -1.11 -4.48 14.49
CA THR A 252 -1.91 -3.28 14.25
C THR A 252 -1.38 -2.61 13.00
N VAL A 253 -2.23 -2.50 11.99
CA VAL A 253 -1.90 -1.90 10.68
C VAL A 253 -2.71 -0.63 10.50
N GLU A 254 -2.03 0.47 10.25
CA GLU A 254 -2.63 1.74 9.89
C GLU A 254 -2.38 2.05 8.42
N MET A 255 -3.41 2.52 7.74
CA MET A 255 -3.31 2.93 6.33
C MET A 255 -3.12 4.43 6.27
N LEU A 256 -1.92 4.89 5.98
CA LEU A 256 -1.73 6.30 5.64
C LEU A 256 -2.30 6.59 4.24
N SER A 257 -2.70 7.83 4.00
CA SER A 257 -3.14 8.29 2.69
C SER A 257 -2.49 9.62 2.35
N THR A 258 -1.66 9.59 1.29
CA THR A 258 -0.90 10.77 0.87
C THR A 258 -1.81 11.85 0.26
N ASP A 259 -2.82 11.47 -0.51
CA ASP A 259 -3.75 12.41 -1.15
C ASP A 259 -4.77 13.00 -0.17
N LEU A 260 -5.11 12.29 0.91
CA LEU A 260 -5.93 12.82 1.99
C LEU A 260 -5.12 13.45 3.14
N LYS A 261 -3.79 13.43 3.04
CA LYS A 261 -2.86 13.97 4.04
C LYS A 261 -3.16 13.46 5.46
N THR A 262 -3.38 12.16 5.58
CA THR A 262 -3.70 11.53 6.86
C THR A 262 -2.79 10.36 7.16
N ASP A 263 -2.32 10.28 8.40
CA ASP A 263 -1.49 9.18 8.90
C ASP A 263 -2.29 7.89 9.15
N CYS A 264 -3.62 7.99 9.19
CA CYS A 264 -4.49 6.84 9.37
C CYS A 264 -5.85 7.09 8.72
N LEU A 265 -6.05 6.60 7.51
CA LEU A 265 -7.35 6.59 6.82
C LEU A 265 -8.28 5.57 7.46
N PHE A 266 -7.76 4.38 7.69
CA PHE A 266 -8.38 3.32 8.49
C PHE A 266 -7.30 2.47 9.13
N ALA A 267 -7.69 1.66 10.12
CA ALA A 267 -6.81 0.70 10.75
C ALA A 267 -7.50 -0.65 10.90
N HIS A 268 -6.68 -1.70 10.87
CA HIS A 268 -7.12 -3.07 11.15
C HIS A 268 -6.10 -3.83 11.99
N GLU A 269 -6.53 -4.89 12.62
CA GLU A 269 -5.68 -5.87 13.26
C GLU A 269 -5.63 -7.13 12.40
N LEU A 270 -4.43 -7.50 11.96
CA LEU A 270 -4.17 -8.73 11.23
C LEU A 270 -3.54 -9.75 12.17
N THR A 271 -4.19 -10.90 12.35
CA THR A 271 -3.62 -12.01 13.12
C THR A 271 -3.05 -13.06 12.19
N VAL A 272 -1.80 -13.44 12.40
CA VAL A 272 -1.09 -14.46 11.63
C VAL A 272 -0.49 -15.51 12.55
N ARG A 273 -0.36 -16.73 12.05
CA ARG A 273 0.32 -17.84 12.71
C ARG A 273 1.62 -18.14 11.95
N PRO A 274 2.80 -17.79 12.50
CA PRO A 274 4.07 -18.22 11.92
C PRO A 274 4.17 -19.75 11.91
N LEU A 275 4.67 -20.29 10.80
CA LEU A 275 4.92 -21.72 10.63
C LEU A 275 6.42 -21.97 10.45
N GLU A 276 6.79 -23.26 10.42
CA GLU A 276 8.15 -23.66 10.12
C GLU A 276 8.61 -23.17 8.72
N ASN A 277 9.93 -23.01 8.56
CA ASN A 277 10.57 -22.60 7.31
C ASN A 277 10.14 -21.20 6.79
N GLY A 278 9.73 -20.30 7.69
CA GLY A 278 9.36 -18.94 7.35
C GLY A 278 7.98 -18.77 6.72
N LYS A 279 7.21 -19.86 6.56
CA LYS A 279 5.80 -19.82 6.16
C LYS A 279 4.92 -19.28 7.26
N PHE A 280 3.69 -18.94 6.92
CA PHE A 280 2.69 -18.47 7.88
C PHE A 280 1.27 -18.77 7.37
N GLN A 281 0.30 -18.64 8.26
CA GLN A 281 -1.12 -18.66 7.96
C GLN A 281 -1.77 -17.39 8.46
N PHE A 282 -2.76 -16.91 7.72
CA PHE A 282 -3.65 -15.85 8.16
C PHE A 282 -4.71 -16.46 9.07
N VAL A 283 -4.86 -15.92 10.26
CA VAL A 283 -5.81 -16.39 11.29
C VAL A 283 -7.06 -15.53 11.36
N GLY A 284 -6.91 -14.24 11.13
CA GLY A 284 -8.06 -13.32 11.15
C GLY A 284 -7.67 -11.88 10.83
N ASN A 285 -8.70 -11.11 10.53
CA ASN A 285 -8.62 -9.67 10.34
C ASN A 285 -9.80 -8.98 11.03
N ARG A 286 -9.56 -7.87 11.67
CA ARG A 286 -10.58 -7.02 12.30
C ARG A 286 -10.33 -5.56 11.99
N VAL A 287 -11.28 -4.90 11.34
CA VAL A 287 -11.25 -3.44 11.12
C VAL A 287 -11.50 -2.76 12.46
N THR A 288 -10.57 -1.92 12.91
CA THR A 288 -10.60 -1.29 14.24
C THR A 288 -10.93 0.19 14.21
N TYR A 289 -10.63 0.85 13.08
CA TYR A 289 -10.85 2.28 12.90
C TYR A 289 -11.09 2.62 11.43
N GLN A 290 -11.89 3.64 11.20
CA GLN A 290 -12.06 4.28 9.90
C GLN A 290 -12.42 5.75 10.08
N THR A 291 -11.96 6.60 9.17
CA THR A 291 -12.33 8.00 9.09
C THR A 291 -13.73 8.19 8.50
N GLU A 292 -14.19 9.43 8.40
CA GLU A 292 -15.43 9.80 7.67
C GLU A 292 -15.40 9.44 6.18
N TYR A 293 -14.22 9.27 5.59
CA TYR A 293 -14.06 8.79 4.21
C TYR A 293 -14.39 7.30 4.06
N GLY A 294 -14.42 6.56 5.17
CA GLY A 294 -14.73 5.13 5.21
C GLY A 294 -13.58 4.25 4.70
N LEU A 295 -13.90 2.97 4.51
CA LEU A 295 -12.96 2.02 3.91
C LEU A 295 -12.94 2.19 2.38
N PRO A 296 -11.79 1.88 1.73
CA PRO A 296 -11.75 1.73 0.28
C PRO A 296 -12.85 0.79 -0.19
N PHE A 297 -13.52 1.19 -1.26
CA PHE A 297 -14.59 0.37 -1.81
C PHE A 297 -13.99 -0.88 -2.47
N CYS A 298 -14.44 -2.04 -2.04
CA CYS A 298 -14.10 -3.32 -2.66
C CYS A 298 -15.39 -4.11 -2.91
N GLN A 299 -15.57 -4.57 -4.14
CA GLN A 299 -16.58 -5.57 -4.48
C GLN A 299 -15.88 -6.83 -4.95
N PRO A 300 -16.42 -8.03 -4.64
CA PRO A 300 -15.93 -9.26 -5.23
C PRO A 300 -15.85 -9.12 -6.75
N ARG A 301 -14.70 -9.42 -7.33
CA ARG A 301 -14.46 -9.28 -8.79
C ARG A 301 -15.30 -10.26 -9.60
N LEU A 302 -15.68 -11.38 -9.00
CA LEU A 302 -16.61 -12.36 -9.59
C LEU A 302 -18.04 -11.94 -9.25
N CYS A 303 -18.70 -11.30 -10.20
CA CYS A 303 -20.11 -10.96 -10.09
C CYS A 303 -20.97 -12.14 -10.53
N TRP A 304 -21.32 -13.03 -9.62
CA TRP A 304 -22.31 -14.06 -9.89
C TRP A 304 -23.68 -13.42 -10.00
N LYS A 305 -24.25 -13.37 -11.21
CA LYS A 305 -25.69 -13.19 -11.32
C LYS A 305 -26.33 -14.41 -10.67
N LYS A 306 -26.97 -14.24 -9.49
CA LYS A 306 -27.87 -15.28 -8.98
C LYS A 306 -28.84 -15.56 -10.10
N THR A 307 -28.73 -16.72 -10.75
CA THR A 307 -29.74 -17.26 -11.64
C THR A 307 -30.97 -17.50 -10.77
N THR A 308 -31.95 -16.59 -10.89
CA THR A 308 -33.29 -16.71 -10.31
C THR A 308 -34.06 -17.80 -11.00
#